data_7c76ce1f31d1918d529b3c113ef84529
#
_entry.id   7c76ce1f31d1918d529b3c113ef84529
#
_cell.length_a   1.000
_cell.length_b   1.000
_cell.length_c   1.000
_cell.angle_alpha   90.00
_cell.angle_beta   90.00
_cell.angle_gamma   90.00
#
_symmetry.space_group_name_H-M   'P 1'
#
loop_
_entity.id
_entity.type
_entity.pdbx_description
1 polymer ?
#
loop_
_entity_poly.entity_id
_entity_poly.type
_entity_poly.pdbx_seq_one_letter_code
_entity_poly.pdbx_strand_id
1 'polypeptide(L)' 'MSSMTASESLLQCIRAEFLENPGSRLTAWQFQRLWNLDADECRVIIQRLVKAEFLREAPDGAFVRRDS' A
#
# COMPACT_ATOMS: atom_id res chain seq x y z
N MET A 1 -7.01 -23.95 -9.99
CA MET A 1 -6.50 -23.28 -8.86
C MET A 1 -5.81 -21.98 -9.22
N SER A 2 -6.25 -20.94 -8.69
CA SER A 2 -5.62 -19.69 -9.00
C SER A 2 -4.43 -19.50 -8.08
N SER A 3 -3.37 -19.05 -8.65
CA SER A 3 -2.22 -18.70 -7.85
C SER A 3 -2.11 -17.20 -7.91
N MET A 4 -2.22 -16.57 -6.77
CA MET A 4 -1.95 -15.16 -6.70
C MET A 4 -0.46 -14.96 -6.79
N THR A 5 -0.08 -13.94 -7.54
CA THR A 5 1.33 -13.57 -7.54
C THR A 5 1.68 -13.02 -6.17
N ALA A 6 2.97 -12.96 -5.89
CA ALA A 6 3.41 -12.37 -4.63
C ALA A 6 2.92 -10.93 -4.51
N SER A 7 2.88 -10.19 -5.63
CA SER A 7 2.40 -8.82 -5.62
C SER A 7 0.93 -8.74 -5.25
N GLU A 8 0.12 -9.65 -5.76
CA GLU A 8 -1.31 -9.64 -5.45
C GLU A 8 -1.57 -9.98 -4.00
N SER A 9 -0.86 -10.98 -3.47
CA SER A 9 -0.98 -11.31 -2.06
C SER A 9 -0.58 -10.14 -1.19
N LEU A 10 0.49 -9.47 -1.56
CA LEU A 10 0.98 -8.32 -0.82
C LEU A 10 0.00 -7.17 -0.89
N LEU A 11 -0.60 -6.93 -2.06
CA LEU A 11 -1.61 -5.89 -2.19
C LEU A 11 -2.78 -6.14 -1.25
N GLN A 12 -3.21 -7.38 -1.13
CA GLN A 12 -4.30 -7.72 -0.23
C GLN A 12 -3.91 -7.51 1.23
N CYS A 13 -2.70 -7.85 1.60
CA CYS A 13 -2.22 -7.61 2.96
C CYS A 13 -2.21 -6.13 3.29
N ILE A 14 -1.74 -5.31 2.36
CA ILE A 14 -1.68 -3.88 2.57
C ILE A 14 -3.09 -3.29 2.66
N ARG A 15 -3.99 -3.73 1.79
CA ARG A 15 -5.37 -3.28 1.85
C ARG A 15 -6.01 -3.64 3.18
N ALA A 16 -5.77 -4.85 3.65
CA ALA A 16 -6.33 -5.28 4.93
C ALA A 16 -5.84 -4.39 6.07
N GLU A 17 -4.57 -4.03 6.04
CA GLU A 17 -4.01 -3.15 7.06
C GLU A 17 -4.76 -1.82 7.11
N PHE A 18 -4.98 -1.20 5.95
CA PHE A 18 -5.67 0.07 5.90
C PHE A 18 -7.17 -0.07 6.19
N LEU A 19 -7.76 -1.21 5.86
CA LEU A 19 -9.17 -1.43 6.17
C LEU A 19 -9.39 -1.62 7.66
N GLU A 20 -8.47 -2.30 8.33
CA GLU A 20 -8.58 -2.52 9.77
C GLU A 20 -8.17 -1.28 10.57
N ASN A 21 -7.34 -0.45 9.98
CA ASN A 21 -6.85 0.76 10.64
C ASN A 21 -7.05 1.94 9.71
N PRO A 22 -8.28 2.46 9.59
CA PRO A 22 -8.57 3.49 8.60
C PRO A 22 -7.76 4.77 8.76
N GLY A 23 -7.24 5.01 9.94
CA GLY A 23 -6.40 6.18 10.17
C GLY A 23 -4.93 5.98 9.91
N SER A 24 -4.55 4.83 9.36
CA SER A 24 -3.14 4.54 9.11
C SER A 24 -2.54 5.53 8.13
N ARG A 25 -1.32 5.93 8.41
CA ARG A 25 -0.52 6.81 7.57
C ARG A 25 0.86 6.20 7.44
N LEU A 26 1.26 5.86 6.23
CA LEU A 26 2.55 5.21 6.02
C LEU A 26 3.29 5.89 4.87
N THR A 27 4.56 6.22 5.11
CA THR A 27 5.42 6.70 4.04
C THR A 27 5.92 5.53 3.21
N ALA A 28 6.48 5.83 2.04
CA ALA A 28 7.05 4.77 1.21
C ALA A 28 8.11 3.99 1.96
N TRP A 29 8.91 4.67 2.78
CA TRP A 29 9.95 4.01 3.56
C TRP A 29 9.34 3.02 4.55
N GLN A 30 8.24 3.41 5.19
CA GLN A 30 7.55 2.52 6.11
C GLN A 30 6.95 1.31 5.40
N PHE A 31 6.41 1.50 4.19
CA PHE A 31 5.95 0.38 3.39
C PHE A 31 7.07 -0.62 3.16
N GLN A 32 8.25 -0.13 2.80
CA GLN A 32 9.39 -1.01 2.56
C GLN A 32 9.75 -1.81 3.79
N ARG A 33 9.73 -1.17 4.95
CA ARG A 33 10.10 -1.83 6.20
C ARG A 33 9.04 -2.83 6.66
N LEU A 34 7.78 -2.44 6.57
CA LEU A 34 6.71 -3.30 7.09
C LEU A 34 6.55 -4.57 6.28
N TRP A 35 6.72 -4.49 4.97
CA TRP A 35 6.51 -5.64 4.10
C TRP A 35 7.77 -6.10 3.41
N ASN A 36 8.91 -5.64 3.87
CA ASN A 36 10.22 -6.08 3.38
C ASN A 36 10.31 -5.96 1.85
N LEU A 37 10.02 -4.78 1.35
CA LEU A 37 10.02 -4.50 -0.08
C LEU A 37 11.26 -3.72 -0.46
N ASP A 38 11.74 -3.94 -1.70
CA ASP A 38 12.74 -3.02 -2.23
C ASP A 38 12.05 -1.77 -2.76
N ALA A 39 12.84 -0.77 -3.14
CA ALA A 39 12.31 0.53 -3.52
C ALA A 39 11.44 0.43 -4.79
N ASP A 40 11.85 -0.35 -5.77
CA ASP A 40 11.10 -0.49 -7.01
C ASP A 40 9.78 -1.20 -6.79
N GLU A 41 9.82 -2.28 -6.03
CA GLU A 41 8.63 -3.05 -5.72
C GLU A 41 7.62 -2.21 -4.95
N CYS A 42 8.12 -1.47 -3.97
CA CYS A 42 7.29 -0.59 -3.17
C CYS A 42 6.59 0.46 -4.04
N ARG A 43 7.34 1.06 -4.96
CA ARG A 43 6.77 2.09 -5.82
C ARG A 43 5.66 1.53 -6.70
N VAL A 44 5.87 0.36 -7.28
CA VAL A 44 4.86 -0.26 -8.13
C VAL A 44 3.59 -0.55 -7.34
N ILE A 45 3.74 -1.08 -6.15
CA ILE A 45 2.60 -1.43 -5.32
C ILE A 45 1.82 -0.19 -4.90
N ILE A 46 2.52 0.84 -4.47
CA ILE A 46 1.87 2.07 -4.07
C ILE A 46 1.14 2.69 -5.27
N GLN A 47 1.77 2.71 -6.43
CA GLN A 47 1.13 3.25 -7.62
C GLN A 47 -0.14 2.50 -7.97
N ARG A 48 -0.14 1.19 -7.82
CA ARG A 48 -1.34 0.40 -8.08
C ARG A 48 -2.47 0.79 -7.14
N LEU A 49 -2.16 0.99 -5.86
CA LEU A 49 -3.18 1.35 -4.89
C LEU A 49 -3.69 2.76 -5.11
N VAL A 50 -2.82 3.68 -5.51
CA VAL A 50 -3.23 5.04 -5.82
C VAL A 50 -4.09 5.07 -7.08
N LYS A 51 -3.70 4.32 -8.10
CA LYS A 51 -4.48 4.25 -9.35
C LYS A 51 -5.84 3.62 -9.12
N ALA A 52 -5.93 2.67 -8.20
CA ALA A 52 -7.21 2.05 -7.86
C ALA A 52 -8.06 2.95 -6.97
N GLU A 53 -7.56 4.13 -6.65
CA GLU A 53 -8.25 5.10 -5.79
C GLU A 53 -8.48 4.57 -4.38
N PHE A 54 -7.64 3.63 -3.97
CA PHE A 54 -7.68 3.12 -2.60
C PHE A 54 -6.87 3.99 -1.66
N LEU A 55 -5.73 4.49 -2.12
CA LEU A 55 -4.85 5.36 -1.33
C LEU A 55 -4.66 6.70 -2.05
N ARG A 56 -4.27 7.70 -1.27
CA ARG A 56 -3.80 8.95 -1.83
C ARG A 56 -2.56 9.40 -1.07
N GLU A 57 -1.76 10.21 -1.71
CA GLU A 57 -0.58 10.75 -1.06
C GLU A 57 -0.95 12.07 -0.37
N ALA A 58 -0.68 12.13 0.93
CA ALA A 58 -0.91 13.33 1.70
C ALA A 58 0.22 14.33 1.45
N PRO A 59 -0.01 15.62 1.76
CA PRO A 59 1.02 16.64 1.52
C PRO A 59 2.35 16.38 2.20
N ASP A 60 2.35 15.63 3.29
CA ASP A 60 3.59 15.33 4.01
C ASP A 60 4.31 14.08 3.46
N GLY A 61 3.80 13.50 2.38
CA GLY A 61 4.44 12.35 1.76
C GLY A 61 3.94 11.00 2.26
N ALA A 62 3.04 10.99 3.22
CA ALA A 62 2.47 9.73 3.70
C ALA A 62 1.30 9.31 2.81
N PHE A 63 1.04 8.01 2.78
CA PHE A 63 -0.09 7.48 2.04
C PHE A 63 -1.20 7.11 2.99
N VAL A 64 -2.41 7.52 2.68
CA VAL A 64 -3.59 7.32 3.53
C VAL A 64 -4.73 6.80 2.67
N ARG A 65 -5.75 6.26 3.34
CA ARG A 65 -6.98 5.85 2.64
C ARG A 65 -7.59 7.06 1.94
N ARG A 66 -8.00 6.84 0.70
CA ARG A 66 -8.49 7.95 -0.11
C ARG A 66 -9.79 8.54 0.42
N ASP A 67 -10.61 7.73 1.03
CA ASP A 67 -11.92 8.17 1.50
C ASP A 67 -11.95 8.43 3.00
N SER A 68 -10.80 8.61 3.62
CA SER A 68 -10.78 8.92 5.05
C SER A 68 -10.48 10.36 5.32
#